data_495f2b856f78adccee8e136bfea93978
#
_entry.id   495f2b856f78adccee8e136bfea93978
#
_cell.length_a   1.000
_cell.length_b   1.000
_cell.length_c   1.000
_cell.angle_alpha   90.00
_cell.angle_beta   90.00
_cell.angle_gamma   90.00
#
_symmetry.space_group_name_H-M   'P 1'
#
loop_
_entity.id
_entity.type
_entity.pdbx_description
1 polymer ?
#
loop_
_entity_poly.entity_id
_entity_poly.type
_entity_poly.pdbx_seq_one_letter_code
_entity_poly.pdbx_strand_id
1 'polypeptide(L)'
;MAEEEVAKLEKHLMLLRQEYVKLQKKLAETEKRCALLAAQANKESSSESFISRLLAIVADLYEQEQYSDLKIKVGDRHISAHKFVLAARSDSWSLANLSSTKELDLSDANPEVTMTMLRWIYTDELEFREDDVFLTELMKLANRFQLQLLRERCEKGVMSLVNVRNCIRFYQTAEELNASTLMNYCAEIIASHWDDLRKEDFSSMSAQLLYKMIKSKTEYPLHKAIKVEREDVVFLYLIEMDSQFCRLEV
;
A
#
# COMPACT_ATOMS: atom_id res chain seq x y z
N MET A 1 -35.17 40.19 3.47
CA MET A 1 -33.85 39.62 3.87
C MET A 1 -34.02 38.40 4.78
N ALA A 2 -34.58 38.48 6.00
CA ALA A 2 -34.73 37.30 6.87
C ALA A 2 -35.68 36.23 6.32
N GLU A 3 -36.79 36.61 5.71
CA GLU A 3 -37.73 35.64 5.08
C GLU A 3 -37.13 34.93 3.86
N GLU A 4 -36.30 35.56 3.11
CA GLU A 4 -35.62 35.01 1.95
C GLU A 4 -34.50 34.01 2.35
N GLU A 5 -33.81 34.26 3.45
CA GLU A 5 -32.85 33.33 4.05
C GLU A 5 -33.55 32.08 4.62
N VAL A 6 -34.69 32.23 5.29
CA VAL A 6 -35.49 31.13 5.81
C VAL A 6 -35.96 30.23 4.67
N ALA A 7 -36.51 30.80 3.59
CA ALA A 7 -36.93 30.03 2.41
C ALA A 7 -35.78 29.26 1.74
N LYS A 8 -34.58 29.84 1.75
CA LYS A 8 -33.35 29.21 1.23
C LYS A 8 -32.87 28.06 2.10
N LEU A 9 -32.96 28.20 3.41
CA LEU A 9 -32.65 27.15 4.38
C LEU A 9 -33.64 25.99 4.31
N GLU A 10 -34.94 26.28 4.19
CA GLU A 10 -36.00 25.25 4.02
C GLU A 10 -35.79 24.44 2.74
N LYS A 11 -35.42 25.10 1.64
CA LYS A 11 -35.10 24.41 0.38
C LYS A 11 -33.87 23.51 0.51
N HIS A 12 -32.82 23.96 1.21
CA HIS A 12 -31.66 23.14 1.49
C HIS A 12 -31.97 21.94 2.37
N LEU A 13 -32.79 22.13 3.40
CA LEU A 13 -33.26 21.06 4.28
C LEU A 13 -34.09 20.01 3.52
N MET A 14 -34.90 20.44 2.59
CA MET A 14 -35.68 19.52 1.75
C MET A 14 -34.78 18.68 0.83
N LEU A 15 -33.77 19.29 0.23
CA LEU A 15 -32.78 18.59 -0.61
C LEU A 15 -31.94 17.58 0.21
N LEU A 16 -31.48 17.98 1.39
CA LEU A 16 -30.75 17.08 2.28
C LEU A 16 -31.59 15.89 2.72
N ARG A 17 -32.87 16.10 3.03
CA ARG A 17 -33.81 15.00 3.35
C ARG A 17 -33.99 14.04 2.17
N GLN A 18 -34.10 14.55 0.95
CA GLN A 18 -34.21 13.71 -0.25
C GLN A 18 -32.94 12.89 -0.49
N GLU A 19 -31.76 13.48 -0.33
CA GLU A 19 -30.49 12.76 -0.46
C GLU A 19 -30.30 11.73 0.66
N TYR A 20 -30.70 12.05 1.89
CA TYR A 20 -30.67 11.11 3.00
C TYR A 20 -31.54 9.87 2.74
N VAL A 21 -32.78 10.05 2.24
CA VAL A 21 -33.66 8.95 1.88
C VAL A 21 -33.09 8.12 0.73
N LYS A 22 -32.43 8.75 -0.25
CA LYS A 22 -31.72 8.04 -1.33
C LYS A 22 -30.58 7.19 -0.80
N LEU A 23 -29.77 7.73 0.11
CA LEU A 23 -28.65 7.02 0.72
C LEU A 23 -29.14 5.83 1.58
N GLN A 24 -30.20 6.02 2.35
CA GLN A 24 -30.83 4.93 3.11
C GLN A 24 -31.32 3.79 2.22
N LYS A 25 -31.93 4.12 1.07
CA LYS A 25 -32.37 3.09 0.10
C LYS A 25 -31.18 2.34 -0.50
N LYS A 26 -30.12 3.05 -0.89
CA LYS A 26 -28.89 2.43 -1.40
C LYS A 26 -28.22 1.55 -0.35
N LEU A 27 -28.18 1.98 0.91
CA LEU A 27 -27.64 1.20 2.01
C LEU A 27 -28.44 -0.11 2.19
N ALA A 28 -29.76 -0.03 2.28
CA ALA A 28 -30.61 -1.21 2.43
C ALA A 28 -30.50 -2.18 1.24
N GLU A 29 -30.28 -1.67 0.02
CA GLU A 29 -30.09 -2.49 -1.17
C GLU A 29 -28.73 -3.18 -1.15
N THR A 30 -27.65 -2.48 -0.74
CA THR A 30 -26.33 -3.07 -0.56
C THR A 30 -26.30 -4.09 0.56
N GLU A 31 -26.96 -3.85 1.68
CA GLU A 31 -27.09 -4.81 2.78
C GLU A 31 -27.82 -6.09 2.33
N LYS A 32 -28.92 -5.97 1.57
CA LYS A 32 -29.59 -7.13 0.98
C LYS A 32 -28.68 -7.91 0.03
N ARG A 33 -27.91 -7.21 -0.79
CA ARG A 33 -26.97 -7.84 -1.72
C ARG A 33 -25.85 -8.56 -0.98
N CYS A 34 -25.29 -7.95 0.06
CA CYS A 34 -24.31 -8.59 0.95
C CYS A 34 -24.89 -9.83 1.64
N ALA A 35 -26.12 -9.77 2.16
CA ALA A 35 -26.78 -10.91 2.79
C ALA A 35 -27.03 -12.07 1.80
N LEU A 36 -27.42 -11.77 0.56
CA LEU A 36 -27.57 -12.78 -0.50
C LEU A 36 -26.24 -13.43 -0.88
N LEU A 37 -25.18 -12.64 -1.02
CA LEU A 37 -23.83 -13.16 -1.31
C LEU A 37 -23.29 -14.00 -0.15
N ALA A 38 -23.52 -13.57 1.10
CA ALA A 38 -23.17 -14.36 2.28
C ALA A 38 -23.95 -15.68 2.37
N ALA A 39 -25.23 -15.67 2.02
CA ALA A 39 -26.02 -16.88 1.97
C ALA A 39 -25.62 -17.85 0.84
N GLN A 40 -25.16 -17.31 -0.30
CA GLN A 40 -24.60 -18.10 -1.39
C GLN A 40 -23.24 -18.70 -1.00
N ALA A 41 -22.34 -17.91 -0.40
CA ALA A 41 -21.06 -18.38 0.11
C ALA A 41 -21.23 -19.48 1.17
N ASN A 42 -22.20 -19.34 2.08
CA ASN A 42 -22.51 -20.37 3.09
C ASN A 42 -23.12 -21.66 2.48
N LYS A 43 -23.80 -21.57 1.33
CA LYS A 43 -24.32 -22.74 0.62
C LYS A 43 -23.21 -23.51 -0.11
N GLU A 44 -22.22 -22.80 -0.62
CA GLU A 44 -21.03 -23.39 -1.26
C GLU A 44 -20.05 -23.98 -0.24
N SER A 45 -20.02 -23.45 1.00
CA SER A 45 -19.16 -23.95 2.08
C SER A 45 -19.69 -25.24 2.74
N SER A 46 -20.90 -25.70 2.44
CA SER A 46 -21.47 -26.94 2.98
C SER A 46 -20.96 -28.23 2.29
N SER A 47 -20.29 -28.12 1.15
CA SER A 47 -19.43 -29.16 0.61
C SER A 47 -17.98 -28.71 0.73
N GLU A 48 -17.16 -29.36 1.57
CA GLU A 48 -15.70 -29.17 1.58
C GLU A 48 -15.20 -29.31 0.13
N SER A 49 -15.00 -28.16 -0.51
CA SER A 49 -14.45 -28.14 -1.86
C SER A 49 -13.05 -28.76 -1.81
N PHE A 50 -12.69 -29.55 -2.83
CA PHE A 50 -11.33 -30.05 -3.00
C PHE A 50 -10.28 -28.95 -2.80
N ILE A 51 -10.56 -27.74 -3.28
CA ILE A 51 -9.69 -26.57 -3.17
C ILE A 51 -9.53 -26.14 -1.69
N SER A 52 -10.63 -26.05 -0.94
CA SER A 52 -10.58 -25.66 0.49
C SER A 52 -9.76 -26.68 1.30
N ARG A 53 -9.95 -27.96 1.02
CA ARG A 53 -9.20 -29.05 1.66
C ARG A 53 -7.72 -29.01 1.28
N LEU A 54 -7.41 -28.74 0.01
CA LEU A 54 -6.03 -28.59 -0.45
C LEU A 54 -5.32 -27.42 0.22
N LEU A 55 -6.01 -26.26 0.33
CA LEU A 55 -5.47 -25.08 1.02
C LEU A 55 -5.22 -25.35 2.51
N ALA A 56 -6.12 -26.07 3.19
CA ALA A 56 -5.91 -26.48 4.57
C ALA A 56 -4.65 -27.37 4.72
N ILE A 57 -4.49 -28.35 3.84
CA ILE A 57 -3.29 -29.22 3.83
C ILE A 57 -2.02 -28.37 3.57
N VAL A 58 -2.06 -27.43 2.65
CA VAL A 58 -0.91 -26.56 2.38
C VAL A 58 -0.59 -25.69 3.62
N ALA A 59 -1.59 -25.17 4.30
CA ALA A 59 -1.38 -24.39 5.53
C ALA A 59 -0.74 -25.26 6.65
N ASP A 60 -1.16 -26.52 6.79
CA ASP A 60 -0.61 -27.46 7.76
C ASP A 60 0.85 -27.83 7.46
N LEU A 61 1.32 -27.67 6.23
CA LEU A 61 2.72 -27.94 5.86
C LEU A 61 3.68 -26.83 6.34
N TYR A 62 3.19 -25.71 6.85
CA TYR A 62 4.05 -24.64 7.36
C TYR A 62 4.93 -25.15 8.49
N GLU A 63 6.25 -24.94 8.39
CA GLU A 63 7.27 -25.43 9.34
C GLU A 63 7.34 -26.97 9.50
N GLN A 64 6.66 -27.75 8.64
CA GLN A 64 6.75 -29.22 8.68
C GLN A 64 7.84 -29.73 7.75
N GLU A 65 8.54 -30.81 8.18
CA GLU A 65 9.53 -31.47 7.33
C GLU A 65 8.88 -32.40 6.29
N GLN A 66 7.62 -32.76 6.49
CA GLN A 66 6.90 -33.66 5.61
C GLN A 66 6.82 -33.09 4.20
N TYR A 67 7.29 -33.86 3.22
CA TYR A 67 7.39 -33.50 1.80
C TYR A 67 8.25 -32.27 1.49
N SER A 68 9.06 -31.79 2.44
CA SER A 68 9.95 -30.64 2.20
C SER A 68 11.05 -31.01 1.19
N ASP A 69 11.28 -30.12 0.24
CA ASP A 69 12.29 -30.24 -0.81
C ASP A 69 13.21 -29.00 -0.90
N LEU A 70 13.06 -28.10 0.08
CA LEU A 70 13.82 -26.86 0.22
C LEU A 70 14.08 -26.55 1.69
N LYS A 71 15.24 -25.98 2.00
CA LYS A 71 15.52 -25.36 3.29
C LYS A 71 15.62 -23.86 3.13
N ILE A 72 15.02 -23.10 4.03
CA ILE A 72 15.12 -21.64 4.08
C ILE A 72 15.89 -21.28 5.34
N LYS A 73 17.00 -20.59 5.16
CA LYS A 73 17.79 -20.05 6.26
C LYS A 73 17.27 -18.65 6.63
N VAL A 74 16.88 -18.47 7.89
CA VAL A 74 16.39 -17.21 8.45
C VAL A 74 17.18 -16.90 9.71
N GLY A 75 18.12 -15.96 9.64
CA GLY A 75 19.10 -15.76 10.71
C GLY A 75 19.89 -17.04 10.99
N ASP A 76 19.81 -17.54 12.23
CA ASP A 76 20.49 -18.78 12.64
C ASP A 76 19.60 -20.04 12.53
N ARG A 77 18.37 -19.90 12.04
CA ARG A 77 17.40 -21.00 11.93
C ARG A 77 17.27 -21.52 10.50
N HIS A 78 17.08 -22.83 10.36
CA HIS A 78 16.71 -23.45 9.09
C HIS A 78 15.26 -23.93 9.18
N ILE A 79 14.47 -23.54 8.20
CA ILE A 79 13.04 -23.87 8.10
C ILE A 79 12.85 -24.77 6.90
N SER A 80 12.16 -25.89 7.11
CA SER A 80 11.75 -26.78 6.02
C SER A 80 10.65 -26.12 5.19
N ALA A 81 10.78 -26.14 3.87
CA ALA A 81 9.87 -25.47 2.96
C ALA A 81 9.59 -26.32 1.72
N HIS A 82 8.62 -25.88 0.91
CA HIS A 82 8.10 -26.61 -0.22
C HIS A 82 8.16 -25.70 -1.46
N LYS A 83 8.97 -26.08 -2.44
CA LYS A 83 9.18 -25.33 -3.69
C LYS A 83 7.88 -25.00 -4.41
N PHE A 84 6.95 -25.96 -4.46
CA PHE A 84 5.68 -25.78 -5.14
C PHE A 84 4.82 -24.69 -4.50
N VAL A 85 4.86 -24.54 -3.16
CA VAL A 85 4.12 -23.49 -2.44
C VAL A 85 4.70 -22.12 -2.74
N LEU A 86 6.04 -21.99 -2.71
CA LEU A 86 6.72 -20.75 -3.08
C LEU A 86 6.43 -20.35 -4.53
N ALA A 87 6.54 -21.32 -5.44
CA ALA A 87 6.28 -21.12 -6.86
C ALA A 87 4.82 -20.73 -7.16
N ALA A 88 3.86 -21.23 -6.37
CA ALA A 88 2.45 -20.86 -6.51
C ALA A 88 2.16 -19.41 -6.07
N ARG A 89 3.04 -18.81 -5.26
CA ARG A 89 2.88 -17.44 -4.73
C ARG A 89 3.63 -16.38 -5.51
N SER A 90 4.74 -16.72 -6.16
CA SER A 90 5.60 -15.75 -6.81
C SER A 90 6.32 -16.33 -8.01
N ASP A 91 6.34 -15.57 -9.11
CA ASP A 91 7.09 -15.88 -10.31
C ASP A 91 8.61 -15.83 -10.08
N SER A 92 9.09 -15.05 -9.09
CA SER A 92 10.51 -15.04 -8.70
C SER A 92 10.98 -16.41 -8.22
N TRP A 93 10.10 -17.21 -7.67
CA TRP A 93 10.34 -18.58 -7.20
C TRP A 93 9.78 -19.66 -8.14
N SER A 94 9.76 -19.38 -9.44
CA SER A 94 9.29 -20.38 -10.40
C SER A 94 9.97 -21.74 -10.19
N LEU A 95 9.27 -22.83 -10.51
CA LEU A 95 9.82 -24.18 -10.37
C LEU A 95 11.13 -24.35 -11.16
N ALA A 96 11.28 -23.63 -12.27
CA ALA A 96 12.52 -23.62 -13.05
C ALA A 96 13.68 -23.00 -12.25
N ASN A 97 13.45 -21.87 -11.60
CA ASN A 97 14.44 -21.16 -10.79
C ASN A 97 14.84 -21.97 -9.54
N LEU A 98 13.88 -22.65 -8.92
CA LEU A 98 14.10 -23.44 -7.70
C LEU A 98 14.54 -24.88 -7.97
N SER A 99 14.55 -25.36 -9.22
CA SER A 99 14.80 -26.77 -9.56
C SER A 99 16.09 -27.34 -8.95
N SER A 100 17.17 -26.59 -9.05
CA SER A 100 18.49 -26.98 -8.52
C SER A 100 18.78 -26.48 -7.11
N THR A 101 17.94 -25.57 -6.58
CA THR A 101 18.15 -24.92 -5.28
C THR A 101 17.74 -25.87 -4.16
N LYS A 102 18.62 -26.12 -3.22
CA LYS A 102 18.35 -26.92 -2.01
C LYS A 102 18.18 -26.03 -0.78
N GLU A 103 18.77 -24.86 -0.80
CA GLU A 103 18.74 -23.90 0.30
C GLU A 103 18.56 -22.48 -0.23
N LEU A 104 17.67 -21.72 0.42
CA LEU A 104 17.42 -20.31 0.15
C LEU A 104 17.85 -19.49 1.37
N ASP A 105 18.85 -18.64 1.24
CA ASP A 105 19.32 -17.79 2.35
C ASP A 105 18.56 -16.47 2.36
N LEU A 106 17.84 -16.22 3.46
CA LEU A 106 17.11 -14.99 3.76
C LEU A 106 17.62 -14.35 5.06
N SER A 107 18.86 -14.64 5.45
CA SER A 107 19.46 -14.14 6.70
C SER A 107 19.77 -12.63 6.65
N ASP A 108 19.70 -12.01 5.49
CA ASP A 108 19.88 -10.57 5.28
C ASP A 108 18.67 -9.73 5.70
N ALA A 109 17.51 -10.36 5.86
CA ALA A 109 16.27 -9.72 6.28
C ALA A 109 15.97 -9.95 7.77
N ASN A 110 15.13 -9.09 8.34
CA ASN A 110 14.67 -9.24 9.72
C ASN A 110 13.98 -10.61 9.90
N PRO A 111 14.42 -11.46 10.84
CA PRO A 111 13.88 -12.79 11.03
C PRO A 111 12.36 -12.82 11.30
N GLU A 112 11.83 -11.88 12.08
CA GLU A 112 10.41 -11.82 12.42
C GLU A 112 9.56 -11.46 11.18
N VAL A 113 10.03 -10.50 10.39
CA VAL A 113 9.38 -10.10 9.13
C VAL A 113 9.39 -11.25 8.13
N THR A 114 10.53 -11.95 8.02
CA THR A 114 10.70 -13.11 7.13
C THR A 114 9.77 -14.26 7.53
N MET A 115 9.66 -14.56 8.83
CA MET A 115 8.74 -15.58 9.33
C MET A 115 7.28 -15.22 9.06
N THR A 116 6.90 -13.96 9.23
CA THR A 116 5.55 -13.48 8.91
C THR A 116 5.26 -13.60 7.41
N MET A 117 6.21 -13.26 6.55
CA MET A 117 6.08 -13.47 5.09
C MET A 117 5.91 -14.95 4.76
N LEU A 118 6.72 -15.83 5.33
CA LEU A 118 6.64 -17.27 5.09
C LEU A 118 5.30 -17.83 5.59
N ARG A 119 4.84 -17.45 6.79
CA ARG A 119 3.52 -17.85 7.27
C ARG A 119 2.42 -17.41 6.30
N TRP A 120 2.45 -16.15 5.84
CA TRP A 120 1.48 -15.66 4.87
C TRP A 120 1.49 -16.47 3.57
N ILE A 121 2.66 -16.88 3.08
CA ILE A 121 2.78 -17.69 1.86
C ILE A 121 1.98 -18.99 1.97
N TYR A 122 1.97 -19.64 3.14
CA TYR A 122 1.26 -20.90 3.36
C TYR A 122 -0.21 -20.71 3.72
N THR A 123 -0.53 -19.72 4.56
CA THR A 123 -1.86 -19.57 5.18
C THR A 123 -2.72 -18.49 4.56
N ASP A 124 -2.13 -17.56 3.81
CA ASP A 124 -2.76 -16.31 3.35
C ASP A 124 -3.22 -15.38 4.50
N GLU A 125 -2.86 -15.70 5.73
CA GLU A 125 -3.19 -14.93 6.93
C GLU A 125 -2.09 -13.91 7.24
N LEU A 126 -2.51 -12.68 7.51
CA LEU A 126 -1.62 -11.61 7.96
C LEU A 126 -2.21 -10.97 9.21
N GLU A 127 -1.50 -11.09 10.32
CA GLU A 127 -1.81 -10.34 11.52
C GLU A 127 -1.29 -8.91 11.37
N PHE A 128 -2.21 -7.95 11.26
CA PHE A 128 -1.83 -6.55 11.19
C PHE A 128 -1.37 -6.08 12.57
N ARG A 129 -0.14 -5.61 12.60
CA ARG A 129 0.42 -4.89 13.76
C ARG A 129 0.40 -3.40 13.44
N GLU A 130 0.09 -2.57 14.43
CA GLU A 130 0.19 -1.11 14.33
C GLU A 130 1.66 -0.65 14.45
N ASP A 131 2.56 -1.35 13.76
CA ASP A 131 3.99 -1.06 13.70
C ASP A 131 4.35 -0.69 12.27
N ASP A 132 4.62 0.58 12.06
CA ASP A 132 4.91 1.14 10.76
C ASP A 132 6.27 0.68 10.19
N VAL A 133 7.25 0.42 11.05
CA VAL A 133 8.57 -0.09 10.66
C VAL A 133 8.43 -1.53 10.18
N PHE A 134 7.75 -2.36 10.96
CA PHE A 134 7.49 -3.75 10.61
C PHE A 134 6.74 -3.90 9.28
N LEU A 135 5.64 -3.15 9.10
CA LEU A 135 4.86 -3.19 7.86
C LEU A 135 5.65 -2.69 6.65
N THR A 136 6.51 -1.69 6.85
CA THR A 136 7.39 -1.18 5.78
C THR A 136 8.44 -2.21 5.38
N GLU A 137 9.07 -2.89 6.33
CA GLU A 137 10.04 -3.96 6.05
C GLU A 137 9.35 -5.15 5.37
N LEU A 138 8.15 -5.52 5.82
CA LEU A 138 7.38 -6.59 5.18
C LEU A 138 6.97 -6.21 3.75
N MET A 139 6.61 -4.96 3.51
CA MET A 139 6.30 -4.45 2.16
C MET A 139 7.54 -4.47 1.26
N LYS A 140 8.73 -4.10 1.78
CA LYS A 140 10.01 -4.19 1.06
C LYS A 140 10.32 -5.65 0.68
N LEU A 141 10.14 -6.56 1.62
CA LEU A 141 10.38 -7.98 1.39
C LEU A 141 9.38 -8.57 0.37
N ALA A 142 8.10 -8.21 0.48
CA ALA A 142 7.07 -8.58 -0.48
C ALA A 142 7.37 -8.07 -1.89
N ASN A 143 7.87 -6.84 -2.01
CA ASN A 143 8.29 -6.26 -3.29
C ASN A 143 9.50 -7.00 -3.88
N ARG A 144 10.52 -7.31 -3.05
CA ARG A 144 11.72 -8.07 -3.45
C ARG A 144 11.36 -9.43 -4.07
N PHE A 145 10.40 -10.13 -3.48
CA PHE A 145 9.96 -11.45 -3.93
C PHE A 145 8.71 -11.43 -4.80
N GLN A 146 8.29 -10.27 -5.30
CA GLN A 146 7.16 -10.10 -6.22
C GLN A 146 5.84 -10.69 -5.66
N LEU A 147 5.64 -10.62 -4.35
CA LEU A 147 4.43 -11.07 -3.66
C LEU A 147 3.38 -9.96 -3.70
N GLN A 148 2.75 -9.78 -4.86
CA GLN A 148 1.88 -8.64 -5.14
C GLN A 148 0.74 -8.48 -4.12
N LEU A 149 0.04 -9.57 -3.78
CA LEU A 149 -1.09 -9.52 -2.83
C LEU A 149 -0.63 -9.14 -1.42
N LEU A 150 0.52 -9.65 -0.97
CA LEU A 150 1.10 -9.29 0.32
C LEU A 150 1.49 -7.81 0.33
N ARG A 151 2.14 -7.34 -0.74
CA ARG A 151 2.52 -5.94 -0.91
C ARG A 151 1.31 -5.02 -0.81
N GLU A 152 0.22 -5.32 -1.52
CA GLU A 152 -1.02 -4.54 -1.48
C GLU A 152 -1.68 -4.53 -0.09
N ARG A 153 -1.63 -5.64 0.63
CA ARG A 153 -2.11 -5.71 2.02
C ARG A 153 -1.26 -4.84 2.96
N CYS A 154 0.07 -4.92 2.83
CA CYS A 154 0.99 -4.07 3.61
C CYS A 154 0.80 -2.59 3.27
N GLU A 155 0.64 -2.24 1.99
CA GLU A 155 0.39 -0.87 1.53
C GLU A 155 -0.86 -0.29 2.19
N LYS A 156 -1.97 -1.03 2.22
CA LYS A 156 -3.20 -0.62 2.92
C LYS A 156 -3.00 -0.48 4.43
N GLY A 157 -2.25 -1.39 5.04
CA GLY A 157 -1.90 -1.31 6.47
C GLY A 157 -1.08 -0.06 6.78
N VAL A 158 -0.05 0.23 5.97
CA VAL A 158 0.75 1.45 6.11
C VAL A 158 -0.10 2.71 5.94
N MET A 159 -1.01 2.73 4.94
CA MET A 159 -1.90 3.89 4.72
C MET A 159 -2.75 4.23 5.95
N SER A 160 -3.18 3.25 6.74
CA SER A 160 -3.94 3.49 7.98
C SER A 160 -3.10 4.13 9.10
N LEU A 161 -1.77 4.04 9.01
CA LEU A 161 -0.83 4.60 9.99
C LEU A 161 -0.24 5.96 9.56
N VAL A 162 -0.50 6.38 8.31
CA VAL A 162 0.03 7.65 7.78
C VAL A 162 -0.65 8.82 8.49
N ASN A 163 0.18 9.76 8.94
CA ASN A 163 -0.22 11.02 9.52
C ASN A 163 0.73 12.15 9.07
N VAL A 164 0.44 13.39 9.47
CA VAL A 164 1.23 14.57 9.07
C VAL A 164 2.73 14.46 9.43
N ARG A 165 3.06 13.76 10.53
CA ARG A 165 4.46 13.65 11.00
C ARG A 165 5.29 12.63 10.23
N ASN A 166 4.64 11.61 9.65
CA ASN A 166 5.33 10.51 8.98
C ASN A 166 5.06 10.43 7.47
N CYS A 167 4.15 11.26 6.93
CA CYS A 167 3.74 11.22 5.53
C CYS A 167 4.91 11.42 4.54
N ILE A 168 5.89 12.26 4.88
CA ILE A 168 7.07 12.49 4.02
C ILE A 168 7.94 11.25 3.94
N ARG A 169 8.18 10.59 5.07
CA ARG A 169 8.94 9.34 5.11
C ARG A 169 8.25 8.24 4.29
N PHE A 170 6.95 8.10 4.45
CA PHE A 170 6.19 7.11 3.66
C PHE A 170 6.10 7.47 2.18
N TYR A 171 6.06 8.75 1.84
CA TYR A 171 6.15 9.18 0.44
C TYR A 171 7.46 8.74 -0.21
N GLN A 172 8.60 8.90 0.47
CA GLN A 172 9.91 8.44 0.00
C GLN A 172 9.95 6.91 -0.15
N THR A 173 9.49 6.17 0.87
CA THR A 173 9.42 4.71 0.81
C THR A 173 8.50 4.23 -0.32
N ALA A 174 7.38 4.91 -0.55
CA ALA A 174 6.46 4.59 -1.63
C ALA A 174 7.09 4.78 -3.01
N GLU A 175 7.91 5.81 -3.20
CA GLU A 175 8.68 6.02 -4.44
C GLU A 175 9.71 4.90 -4.64
N GLU A 176 10.49 4.56 -3.61
CA GLU A 176 11.48 3.48 -3.67
C GLU A 176 10.87 2.13 -4.06
N LEU A 177 9.64 1.87 -3.60
CA LEU A 177 8.92 0.62 -3.84
C LEU A 177 7.96 0.67 -5.04
N ASN A 178 7.90 1.81 -5.75
CA ASN A 178 6.92 2.06 -6.81
C ASN A 178 5.46 1.81 -6.36
N ALA A 179 5.14 2.15 -5.09
CA ALA A 179 3.82 2.01 -4.49
C ALA A 179 2.96 3.26 -4.78
N SER A 180 2.41 3.34 -5.98
CA SER A 180 1.73 4.54 -6.47
C SER A 180 0.52 4.96 -5.64
N THR A 181 -0.22 4.02 -5.07
CA THR A 181 -1.41 4.29 -4.22
C THR A 181 -0.98 4.98 -2.93
N LEU A 182 0.01 4.41 -2.22
CA LEU A 182 0.56 5.00 -0.99
C LEU A 182 1.21 6.37 -1.29
N MET A 183 1.96 6.47 -2.39
CA MET A 183 2.60 7.72 -2.80
C MET A 183 1.58 8.84 -3.02
N ASN A 184 0.48 8.56 -3.75
CA ASN A 184 -0.58 9.53 -3.98
C ASN A 184 -1.28 9.92 -2.68
N TYR A 185 -1.58 8.96 -1.81
CA TYR A 185 -2.20 9.21 -0.51
C TYR A 185 -1.33 10.11 0.38
N CYS A 186 -0.03 9.81 0.49
CA CYS A 186 0.91 10.67 1.23
C CYS A 186 1.00 12.07 0.62
N ALA A 187 1.04 12.17 -0.72
CA ALA A 187 1.10 13.46 -1.40
C ALA A 187 -0.15 14.33 -1.15
N GLU A 188 -1.33 13.73 -1.02
CA GLU A 188 -2.56 14.45 -0.66
C GLU A 188 -2.52 14.97 0.79
N ILE A 189 -2.02 14.18 1.73
CA ILE A 189 -1.80 14.63 3.12
C ILE A 189 -0.79 15.77 3.17
N ILE A 190 0.33 15.65 2.47
CA ILE A 190 1.36 16.70 2.40
C ILE A 190 0.76 17.98 1.80
N ALA A 191 -0.02 17.89 0.74
CA ALA A 191 -0.63 19.05 0.08
C ALA A 191 -1.66 19.75 0.98
N SER A 192 -2.50 18.99 1.69
CA SER A 192 -3.54 19.52 2.58
C SER A 192 -3.01 20.12 3.87
N HIS A 193 -1.85 19.65 4.37
CA HIS A 193 -1.22 20.09 5.62
C HIS A 193 0.12 20.78 5.37
N TRP A 194 0.28 21.40 4.21
CA TRP A 194 1.55 22.04 3.82
C TRP A 194 2.08 23.04 4.84
N ASP A 195 1.19 23.81 5.43
CA ASP A 195 1.55 24.88 6.38
C ASP A 195 1.89 24.35 7.79
N ASP A 196 1.54 23.10 8.08
CA ASP A 196 1.89 22.39 9.32
C ASP A 196 3.27 21.70 9.24
N LEU A 197 3.80 21.54 8.02
CA LEU A 197 5.09 20.91 7.77
C LEU A 197 6.23 21.93 7.82
N ARG A 198 7.36 21.53 8.41
CA ARG A 198 8.54 22.36 8.52
C ARG A 198 9.54 22.04 7.39
N LYS A 199 10.40 22.99 7.08
CA LYS A 199 11.45 22.82 6.06
C LYS A 199 12.38 21.64 6.35
N GLU A 200 12.64 21.39 7.65
CA GLU A 200 13.47 20.28 8.10
C GLU A 200 12.89 18.92 7.72
N ASP A 201 11.57 18.81 7.67
CA ASP A 201 10.87 17.55 7.33
C ASP A 201 11.18 17.10 5.88
N PHE A 202 11.49 18.08 5.00
CA PHE A 202 11.85 17.82 3.60
C PHE A 202 13.36 17.66 3.36
N SER A 203 14.20 17.79 4.39
CA SER A 203 15.66 17.76 4.25
C SER A 203 16.20 16.44 3.70
N SER A 204 15.56 15.31 4.06
CA SER A 204 15.94 13.98 3.60
C SER A 204 15.46 13.63 2.19
N MET A 205 14.54 14.43 1.63
CA MET A 205 13.97 14.16 0.31
C MET A 205 14.90 14.59 -0.81
N SER A 206 15.07 13.74 -1.85
CA SER A 206 15.86 14.13 -3.03
C SER A 206 15.22 15.31 -3.77
N ALA A 207 16.05 16.14 -4.42
CA ALA A 207 15.55 17.31 -5.16
C ALA A 207 14.55 16.94 -6.24
N GLN A 208 14.80 15.86 -6.99
CA GLN A 208 13.91 15.39 -8.05
C GLN A 208 12.56 14.94 -7.49
N LEU A 209 12.55 14.21 -6.37
CA LEU A 209 11.33 13.72 -5.76
C LEU A 209 10.49 14.87 -5.21
N LEU A 210 11.11 15.81 -4.50
CA LEU A 210 10.45 17.00 -3.99
C LEU A 210 9.91 17.89 -5.11
N TYR A 211 10.69 18.10 -6.16
CA TYR A 211 10.25 18.81 -7.36
C TYR A 211 9.01 18.19 -8.00
N LYS A 212 9.03 16.87 -8.24
CA LYS A 212 7.91 16.12 -8.82
C LYS A 212 6.65 16.24 -7.96
N MET A 213 6.78 16.10 -6.65
CA MET A 213 5.67 16.22 -5.69
C MET A 213 5.07 17.63 -5.70
N ILE A 214 5.87 18.67 -5.51
CA ILE A 214 5.41 20.05 -5.47
C ILE A 214 4.74 20.43 -6.80
N LYS A 215 5.33 20.04 -7.92
CA LYS A 215 4.80 20.33 -9.26
C LYS A 215 3.42 19.70 -9.50
N SER A 216 3.22 18.47 -9.01
CA SER A 216 1.97 17.72 -9.27
C SER A 216 0.82 18.08 -8.34
N LYS A 217 1.10 18.65 -7.16
CA LYS A 217 0.10 18.78 -6.08
C LYS A 217 -0.09 20.19 -5.56
N THR A 218 0.60 21.20 -6.11
CA THR A 218 0.47 22.59 -5.64
C THR A 218 0.20 23.58 -6.77
N GLU A 219 -0.60 24.61 -6.48
CA GLU A 219 -0.92 25.68 -7.45
C GLU A 219 0.29 26.58 -7.77
N TYR A 220 1.17 26.81 -6.78
CA TYR A 220 2.33 27.72 -6.90
C TYR A 220 3.62 26.97 -6.57
N PRO A 221 4.09 26.07 -7.46
CA PRO A 221 5.20 25.19 -7.16
C PRO A 221 6.49 25.93 -6.77
N LEU A 222 6.85 26.97 -7.54
CA LEU A 222 8.06 27.76 -7.28
C LEU A 222 8.04 28.45 -5.91
N HIS A 223 6.89 29.03 -5.53
CA HIS A 223 6.74 29.64 -4.21
C HIS A 223 6.88 28.64 -3.08
N LYS A 224 6.34 27.44 -3.27
CA LYS A 224 6.49 26.36 -2.28
C LYS A 224 7.93 25.89 -2.15
N ALA A 225 8.65 25.74 -3.27
CA ALA A 225 10.08 25.41 -3.26
C ALA A 225 10.93 26.46 -2.53
N ILE A 226 10.65 27.75 -2.75
CA ILE A 226 11.30 28.86 -2.04
C ILE A 226 10.99 28.82 -0.54
N LYS A 227 9.72 28.59 -0.16
CA LYS A 227 9.29 28.52 1.25
C LYS A 227 9.99 27.40 2.02
N VAL A 228 10.31 26.28 1.34
CA VAL A 228 11.05 25.14 1.93
C VAL A 228 12.56 25.38 1.98
N GLU A 229 13.05 26.50 1.40
CA GLU A 229 14.46 26.87 1.32
C GLU A 229 15.35 25.81 0.62
N ARG A 230 14.80 25.12 -0.40
CA ARG A 230 15.51 24.10 -1.18
C ARG A 230 15.97 24.70 -2.50
N GLU A 231 17.18 25.25 -2.51
CA GLU A 231 17.80 25.89 -3.70
C GLU A 231 17.92 24.92 -4.88
N ASP A 232 18.23 23.66 -4.61
CA ASP A 232 18.34 22.60 -5.59
C ASP A 232 17.02 22.34 -6.33
N VAL A 233 15.89 22.42 -5.63
CA VAL A 233 14.54 22.29 -6.20
C VAL A 233 14.15 23.54 -6.99
N VAL A 234 14.45 24.73 -6.48
CA VAL A 234 14.23 26.00 -7.19
C VAL A 234 15.01 26.01 -8.50
N PHE A 235 16.24 25.53 -8.51
CA PHE A 235 17.08 25.42 -9.71
C PHE A 235 16.47 24.51 -10.78
N LEU A 236 15.85 23.39 -10.38
CA LEU A 236 15.15 22.51 -11.32
C LEU A 236 13.96 23.21 -12.01
N TYR A 237 13.21 24.05 -11.27
CA TYR A 237 12.15 24.86 -11.85
C TYR A 237 12.67 25.90 -12.85
N LEU A 238 13.78 26.57 -12.54
CA LEU A 238 14.40 27.57 -13.43
C LEU A 238 14.89 26.95 -14.74
N ILE A 239 15.54 25.78 -14.67
CA ILE A 239 15.98 25.03 -15.87
C ILE A 239 14.77 24.64 -16.74
N GLU A 240 13.68 24.18 -16.13
CA GLU A 240 12.50 23.81 -16.92
C GLU A 240 11.86 25.02 -17.60
N MET A 241 11.76 26.14 -16.90
CA MET A 241 11.23 27.39 -17.47
C MET A 241 12.08 27.86 -18.64
N ASP A 242 13.41 27.88 -18.50
CA ASP A 242 14.33 28.29 -19.56
C ASP A 242 14.17 27.35 -20.78
N SER A 243 14.08 26.06 -20.58
CA SER A 243 13.86 25.08 -21.65
C SER A 243 12.50 25.26 -22.37
N GLN A 244 11.47 25.76 -21.68
CA GLN A 244 10.17 26.06 -22.28
C GLN A 244 10.22 27.34 -23.12
N PHE A 245 10.92 28.38 -22.65
CA PHE A 245 11.12 29.61 -23.42
C PHE A 245 11.90 29.36 -24.70
N CYS A 246 12.96 28.58 -24.68
CA CYS A 246 13.74 28.21 -25.88
C CYS A 246 12.92 27.41 -26.91
N ARG A 247 11.84 26.73 -26.54
CA ARG A 247 10.95 26.01 -27.48
C ARG A 247 9.89 26.88 -28.10
N LEU A 248 9.61 28.06 -27.55
CA LEU A 248 8.63 29.00 -28.07
C LEU A 248 9.20 29.98 -29.11
N GLU A 249 10.54 30.03 -29.25
CA GLU A 249 11.25 30.89 -30.23
C GLU A 249 11.60 30.16 -31.55
N VAL A 250 11.14 28.93 -31.76
CA VAL A 250 11.29 28.14 -32.99
C VAL A 250 9.92 27.88 -33.59
#